data_a7bf7d609c175881f5f5a08b5dcebf9c
#
_entry.id   a7bf7d609c175881f5f5a08b5dcebf9c
#
_cell.length_a   1.000
_cell.length_b   1.000
_cell.length_c   1.000
_cell.angle_alpha   90.00
_cell.angle_beta   90.00
_cell.angle_gamma   90.00
#
_symmetry.space_group_name_H-M   'P 1'
#
loop_
_entity.id
_entity.type
_entity.pdbx_description
1 polymer ?
#
loop_
_entity_poly.entity_id
_entity_poly.type
_entity_poly.pdbx_seq_one_letter_code
_entity_poly.pdbx_strand_id
1 'polypeptide(L)'
;MKKTQKFITLLIFILFFNITNSFAKENQPVKFSSWATLALDNAAKAGIYSPDYMTSGKDFTKEITQKEIEELDKNTRMKLSTYKLEKNPVFKTINVEKNSSRKNILYNIFNLMSLYDKDINNNTDVIKYLTENKILIGDGKNLELDKKANYEQAIVFYNRALENIINKNNLGSKGIFFKIENNGNTVYLFGSIHVGNSSMYPIDSNVIDAFNSSNELYVEANISNAEFIKYIQSKMIRTDGKTVKDDLGEENYSKLKNYMDDYKIPENNYANLNIWSLNSLITSLPIQSKNPYASAFGIDAYFISKANTMGKTIKELESTKFQIDLLSDFSPEKYKQMIIGFLDSPESKSTEKFLEPISKMQSLWIEGNRESLSKMIVKQDDFTITLFKDRDVMMADKISEMLNSKDKKIYFVVAGAGHFAPDDSVVKYLKDKNFKVENLNIN
;
A
#
# COMPACT_ATOMS: atom_id res chain seq x y z
N MET A 1 -18.29 -4.06 21.24
CA MET A 1 -18.02 -2.83 20.49
C MET A 1 -16.85 -2.01 21.02
N LYS A 2 -16.80 -1.56 22.31
CA LYS A 2 -15.69 -0.72 22.82
C LYS A 2 -14.29 -1.37 22.82
N LYS A 3 -14.17 -2.71 22.95
CA LYS A 3 -12.88 -3.42 22.93
C LYS A 3 -12.30 -3.56 21.52
N THR A 4 -13.13 -3.81 20.52
CA THR A 4 -12.72 -3.93 19.11
C THR A 4 -12.23 -2.60 18.53
N GLN A 5 -12.80 -1.47 18.97
CA GLN A 5 -12.38 -0.13 18.55
C GLN A 5 -10.96 0.22 19.02
N LYS A 6 -10.54 -0.21 20.22
CA LYS A 6 -9.15 0.02 20.70
C LYS A 6 -8.10 -0.69 19.85
N PHE A 7 -8.44 -1.81 19.25
CA PHE A 7 -7.57 -2.59 18.37
C PHE A 7 -7.30 -1.91 17.04
N ILE A 8 -8.31 -1.26 16.45
CA ILE A 8 -8.19 -0.61 15.12
C ILE A 8 -7.21 0.55 15.15
N THR A 9 -7.18 1.31 16.24
CA THR A 9 -6.24 2.44 16.39
C THR A 9 -4.81 1.96 16.52
N LEU A 10 -4.57 0.79 17.12
CA LEU A 10 -3.24 0.17 17.19
C LEU A 10 -2.73 -0.28 15.82
N LEU A 11 -3.64 -0.69 14.91
CA LEU A 11 -3.32 -1.18 13.57
C LEU A 11 -2.86 -0.09 12.59
N ILE A 12 -3.18 1.17 12.86
CA ILE A 12 -2.70 2.31 12.08
C ILE A 12 -1.17 2.48 12.24
N PHE A 13 -0.59 1.92 13.32
CA PHE A 13 0.82 2.01 13.69
C PHE A 13 1.55 0.67 13.67
N ILE A 14 1.13 -0.30 12.86
CA ILE A 14 1.99 -1.46 12.61
C ILE A 14 3.20 -0.97 11.80
N LEU A 15 4.18 -0.49 12.55
CA LEU A 15 5.50 -0.20 12.04
C LEU A 15 6.11 -1.49 11.52
N PHE A 16 6.52 -1.45 10.31
CA PHE A 16 7.30 -2.33 9.48
C PHE A 16 8.27 -3.29 10.20
N PHE A 17 7.75 -4.22 10.99
CA PHE A 17 8.56 -5.31 11.51
C PHE A 17 8.63 -6.43 10.48
N ASN A 18 9.48 -6.29 9.48
CA ASN A 18 10.01 -7.44 8.76
C ASN A 18 11.01 -8.20 9.67
N ILE A 19 10.53 -8.79 10.77
CA ILE A 19 11.31 -9.74 11.57
C ILE A 19 11.55 -11.04 10.75
N THR A 20 10.92 -11.18 9.61
CA THR A 20 11.00 -12.33 8.70
C THR A 20 12.35 -12.53 8.02
N ASN A 21 13.36 -11.72 8.28
CA ASN A 21 14.73 -12.00 7.79
C ASN A 21 15.34 -13.32 8.32
N SER A 22 14.69 -13.99 9.27
CA SER A 22 15.12 -15.33 9.74
C SER A 22 14.56 -16.50 8.93
N PHE A 23 13.55 -16.26 8.09
CA PHE A 23 12.93 -17.27 7.22
C PHE A 23 13.03 -16.92 5.72
N ALA A 24 13.70 -15.84 5.37
CA ALA A 24 13.92 -15.51 3.99
C ALA A 24 14.77 -16.62 3.36
N LYS A 25 14.19 -17.41 2.46
CA LYS A 25 14.95 -18.03 1.37
C LYS A 25 15.93 -16.97 0.90
N GLU A 26 17.21 -17.31 0.74
CA GLU A 26 18.19 -16.40 0.10
C GLU A 26 17.51 -15.75 -1.10
N ASN A 27 17.32 -14.44 -1.01
CA ASN A 27 16.72 -13.68 -2.10
C ASN A 27 17.66 -13.77 -3.29
N GLN A 28 17.32 -14.60 -4.26
CA GLN A 28 18.10 -14.67 -5.49
C GLN A 28 17.82 -13.40 -6.30
N PRO A 29 18.85 -12.76 -6.86
CA PRO A 29 18.69 -11.53 -7.62
C PRO A 29 17.78 -11.77 -8.83
N VAL A 30 16.72 -10.97 -8.92
CA VAL A 30 15.77 -10.97 -10.01
C VAL A 30 16.31 -10.12 -11.15
N LYS A 31 16.16 -10.58 -12.39
CA LYS A 31 16.60 -9.83 -13.56
C LYS A 31 15.42 -9.26 -14.33
N PHE A 32 15.38 -7.94 -14.46
CA PHE A 32 14.41 -7.20 -15.29
C PHE A 32 15.04 -5.89 -15.77
N SER A 33 14.41 -5.28 -16.76
CA SER A 33 14.86 -3.99 -17.31
C SER A 33 14.36 -2.83 -16.46
N SER A 34 15.18 -1.79 -16.27
CA SER A 34 14.83 -0.62 -15.45
C SER A 34 13.55 0.10 -15.90
N TRP A 35 13.26 0.11 -17.20
CA TRP A 35 12.05 0.72 -17.75
C TRP A 35 10.75 0.01 -17.29
N ALA A 36 10.83 -1.27 -16.93
CA ALA A 36 9.68 -2.08 -16.50
C ALA A 36 9.37 -1.96 -15.01
N THR A 37 10.29 -1.43 -14.20
CA THR A 37 10.23 -1.45 -12.72
C THR A 37 8.87 -1.06 -12.16
N LEU A 38 8.34 0.11 -12.54
CA LEU A 38 7.05 0.61 -12.02
C LEU A 38 5.88 -0.26 -12.46
N ALA A 39 5.88 -0.73 -13.71
CA ALA A 39 4.79 -1.54 -14.21
C ALA A 39 4.81 -2.96 -13.61
N LEU A 40 5.99 -3.51 -13.34
CA LEU A 40 6.13 -4.78 -12.64
C LEU A 40 5.63 -4.67 -11.18
N ASP A 41 6.02 -3.61 -10.47
CA ASP A 41 5.54 -3.35 -9.11
C ASP A 41 4.01 -3.19 -9.06
N ASN A 42 3.45 -2.36 -9.95
CA ASN A 42 2.00 -2.19 -10.08
C ASN A 42 1.28 -3.51 -10.38
N ALA A 43 1.80 -4.29 -11.32
CA ALA A 43 1.21 -5.57 -11.73
C ALA A 43 1.22 -6.61 -10.60
N ALA A 44 2.32 -6.70 -9.83
CA ALA A 44 2.40 -7.56 -8.65
C ALA A 44 1.37 -7.14 -7.59
N LYS A 45 1.30 -5.85 -7.28
CA LYS A 45 0.32 -5.30 -6.34
C LYS A 45 -1.12 -5.51 -6.80
N ALA A 46 -1.39 -5.36 -8.09
CA ALA A 46 -2.72 -5.64 -8.66
C ALA A 46 -3.07 -7.13 -8.72
N GLY A 47 -2.12 -8.03 -8.47
CA GLY A 47 -2.32 -9.48 -8.49
C GLY A 47 -2.30 -10.10 -9.90
N ILE A 48 -1.68 -9.43 -10.89
CA ILE A 48 -1.51 -9.94 -12.25
C ILE A 48 -0.53 -11.12 -12.26
N TYR A 49 0.50 -11.06 -11.42
CA TYR A 49 1.42 -12.17 -11.15
C TYR A 49 1.80 -12.23 -9.68
N SER A 50 2.36 -13.37 -9.23
CA SER A 50 2.74 -13.53 -7.82
C SER A 50 3.92 -12.63 -7.45
N PRO A 51 3.83 -11.85 -6.35
CA PRO A 51 4.97 -11.09 -5.83
C PRO A 51 6.15 -11.97 -5.45
N ASP A 52 5.97 -13.29 -5.21
CA ASP A 52 7.07 -14.24 -4.97
C ASP A 52 8.09 -14.26 -6.11
N TYR A 53 7.66 -13.95 -7.34
CA TYR A 53 8.58 -13.89 -8.48
C TYR A 53 9.64 -12.80 -8.34
N MET A 54 9.37 -11.74 -7.57
CA MET A 54 10.32 -10.67 -7.27
C MET A 54 11.44 -11.08 -6.30
N THR A 55 11.37 -12.27 -5.73
CA THR A 55 12.38 -12.82 -4.81
C THR A 55 12.90 -14.20 -5.20
N SER A 56 12.40 -14.74 -6.33
CA SER A 56 12.65 -16.14 -6.75
C SER A 56 13.86 -16.33 -7.67
N GLY A 57 14.59 -15.27 -8.01
CA GLY A 57 15.66 -15.31 -9.02
C GLY A 57 15.15 -15.39 -10.46
N LYS A 58 13.86 -15.12 -10.69
CA LYS A 58 13.26 -15.15 -12.04
C LYS A 58 13.91 -14.14 -12.98
N ASP A 59 14.18 -14.55 -14.21
CA ASP A 59 14.64 -13.68 -15.28
C ASP A 59 13.44 -13.24 -16.14
N PHE A 60 12.96 -12.01 -15.90
CA PHE A 60 11.81 -11.42 -16.62
C PHE A 60 12.16 -11.00 -18.06
N THR A 61 13.45 -10.96 -18.41
CA THR A 61 13.90 -10.58 -19.77
C THR A 61 13.86 -11.75 -20.75
N LYS A 62 13.57 -12.98 -20.27
CA LYS A 62 13.43 -14.17 -21.13
C LYS A 62 12.10 -14.19 -21.86
N GLU A 63 12.08 -14.86 -23.02
CA GLU A 63 10.87 -15.11 -23.77
C GLU A 63 9.80 -15.74 -22.89
N ILE A 64 8.58 -15.19 -22.95
CA ILE A 64 7.43 -15.69 -22.20
C ILE A 64 6.91 -16.99 -22.79
N THR A 65 6.55 -17.93 -21.94
CA THR A 65 5.92 -19.21 -22.34
C THR A 65 4.41 -19.05 -22.50
N GLN A 66 3.79 -19.96 -23.27
CA GLN A 66 2.33 -19.99 -23.43
C GLN A 66 1.59 -20.15 -22.09
N LYS A 67 2.14 -20.98 -21.17
CA LYS A 67 1.58 -21.16 -19.83
C LYS A 67 1.58 -19.87 -19.03
N GLU A 68 2.66 -19.09 -19.10
CA GLU A 68 2.75 -17.80 -18.41
C GLU A 68 1.79 -16.77 -19.01
N ILE A 69 1.56 -16.76 -20.32
CA ILE A 69 0.55 -15.90 -20.95
C ILE A 69 -0.84 -16.25 -20.43
N GLU A 70 -1.19 -17.54 -20.37
CA GLU A 70 -2.46 -18.02 -19.85
C GLU A 70 -2.64 -17.67 -18.36
N GLU A 71 -1.56 -17.70 -17.57
CA GLU A 71 -1.56 -17.27 -16.17
C GLU A 71 -1.83 -15.77 -16.02
N LEU A 72 -1.14 -14.92 -16.79
CA LEU A 72 -1.36 -13.47 -16.79
C LEU A 72 -2.80 -13.12 -17.20
N ASP A 73 -3.32 -13.73 -18.26
CA ASP A 73 -4.70 -13.51 -18.71
C ASP A 73 -5.70 -13.94 -17.64
N LYS A 74 -5.53 -15.14 -17.07
CA LYS A 74 -6.39 -15.66 -16.00
C LYS A 74 -6.40 -14.72 -14.80
N ASN A 75 -5.23 -14.32 -14.30
CA ASN A 75 -5.12 -13.47 -13.11
C ASN A 75 -5.72 -12.09 -13.36
N THR A 76 -5.51 -11.51 -14.56
CA THR A 76 -6.11 -10.23 -14.94
C THR A 76 -7.63 -10.34 -15.00
N ARG A 77 -8.19 -11.42 -15.56
CA ARG A 77 -9.64 -11.66 -15.55
C ARG A 77 -10.18 -11.87 -14.13
N MET A 78 -9.47 -12.60 -13.28
CA MET A 78 -9.83 -12.77 -11.88
C MET A 78 -9.86 -11.43 -11.17
N LYS A 79 -8.87 -10.57 -11.40
CA LYS A 79 -8.84 -9.21 -10.84
C LYS A 79 -10.04 -8.38 -11.32
N LEU A 80 -10.32 -8.38 -12.63
CA LEU A 80 -11.47 -7.66 -13.19
C LEU A 80 -12.82 -8.20 -12.66
N SER A 81 -12.93 -9.49 -12.37
CA SER A 81 -14.15 -10.07 -11.81
C SER A 81 -14.49 -9.60 -10.39
N THR A 82 -13.52 -8.98 -9.68
CA THR A 82 -13.78 -8.38 -8.35
C THR A 82 -14.51 -7.04 -8.43
N TYR A 83 -14.62 -6.45 -9.64
CA TYR A 83 -15.31 -5.19 -9.88
C TYR A 83 -16.69 -5.44 -10.50
N LYS A 84 -17.63 -4.52 -10.24
CA LYS A 84 -18.96 -4.53 -10.89
C LYS A 84 -18.89 -3.90 -12.28
N LEU A 85 -18.19 -4.55 -13.19
CA LEU A 85 -18.02 -4.09 -14.57
C LEU A 85 -19.23 -4.48 -15.43
N GLU A 86 -19.79 -3.51 -16.15
CA GLU A 86 -20.77 -3.77 -17.19
C GLU A 86 -20.07 -4.33 -18.43
N LYS A 87 -20.65 -5.39 -19.02
CA LYS A 87 -20.13 -5.93 -20.27
C LYS A 87 -20.53 -5.04 -21.46
N ASN A 88 -19.60 -4.90 -22.40
CA ASN A 88 -19.88 -4.27 -23.67
C ASN A 88 -20.85 -5.19 -24.48
N PRO A 89 -22.05 -4.73 -24.87
CA PRO A 89 -23.02 -5.55 -25.61
C PRO A 89 -22.56 -5.88 -27.04
N VAL A 90 -21.63 -5.12 -27.59
CA VAL A 90 -21.14 -5.26 -28.97
C VAL A 90 -19.63 -5.50 -28.93
N PHE A 91 -19.19 -6.48 -28.14
CA PHE A 91 -17.77 -6.80 -28.06
C PHE A 91 -17.27 -7.53 -29.30
N LYS A 92 -16.04 -7.19 -29.70
CA LYS A 92 -15.33 -7.83 -30.81
C LYS A 92 -14.41 -8.94 -30.30
N THR A 93 -14.47 -10.11 -30.88
CA THR A 93 -13.52 -11.20 -30.63
C THR A 93 -12.65 -11.43 -31.85
N ILE A 94 -11.34 -11.45 -31.64
CA ILE A 94 -10.34 -11.77 -32.67
C ILE A 94 -9.84 -13.18 -32.40
N ASN A 95 -9.66 -13.94 -33.46
CA ASN A 95 -8.99 -15.23 -33.36
C ASN A 95 -7.49 -15.03 -33.08
N VAL A 96 -6.97 -15.70 -32.07
CA VAL A 96 -5.59 -15.57 -31.61
C VAL A 96 -4.87 -16.88 -31.68
N GLU A 97 -3.73 -16.90 -32.36
CA GLU A 97 -2.86 -18.08 -32.37
C GLU A 97 -2.14 -18.26 -31.03
N LYS A 98 -1.94 -19.49 -30.62
CA LYS A 98 -1.25 -19.84 -29.37
C LYS A 98 0.28 -19.76 -29.57
N ASN A 99 0.83 -18.57 -29.53
CA ASN A 99 2.27 -18.35 -29.51
C ASN A 99 2.63 -17.07 -28.73
N SER A 100 3.92 -16.88 -28.44
CA SER A 100 4.45 -15.76 -27.65
C SER A 100 4.77 -14.50 -28.46
N SER A 101 4.25 -14.34 -29.69
CA SER A 101 4.46 -13.09 -30.43
C SER A 101 3.75 -11.92 -29.75
N ARG A 102 4.34 -10.73 -29.82
CA ARG A 102 3.75 -9.50 -29.27
C ARG A 102 2.34 -9.28 -29.81
N LYS A 103 2.14 -9.54 -31.12
CA LYS A 103 0.83 -9.44 -31.78
C LYS A 103 -0.23 -10.30 -31.11
N ASN A 104 0.07 -11.57 -30.85
CA ASN A 104 -0.91 -12.49 -30.29
C ASN A 104 -1.24 -12.16 -28.82
N ILE A 105 -0.24 -11.77 -28.02
CA ILE A 105 -0.47 -11.27 -26.64
C ILE A 105 -1.38 -10.04 -26.67
N LEU A 106 -1.09 -9.08 -27.55
CA LEU A 106 -1.88 -7.85 -27.71
C LEU A 106 -3.31 -8.13 -28.19
N TYR A 107 -3.50 -9.13 -29.04
CA TYR A 107 -4.83 -9.55 -29.50
C TYR A 107 -5.62 -10.21 -28.37
N ASN A 108 -4.98 -11.03 -27.52
CA ASN A 108 -5.62 -11.55 -26.30
C ASN A 108 -6.06 -10.42 -25.37
N ILE A 109 -5.20 -9.43 -25.17
CA ILE A 109 -5.49 -8.24 -24.37
C ILE A 109 -6.63 -7.44 -24.99
N PHE A 110 -6.64 -7.25 -26.30
CA PHE A 110 -7.75 -6.56 -26.97
C PHE A 110 -9.07 -7.31 -26.77
N ASN A 111 -9.08 -8.65 -26.87
CA ASN A 111 -10.26 -9.47 -26.58
C ASN A 111 -10.74 -9.27 -25.14
N LEU A 112 -9.82 -9.13 -24.18
CA LEU A 112 -10.16 -8.83 -22.80
C LEU A 112 -10.77 -7.44 -22.66
N MET A 113 -10.14 -6.42 -23.24
CA MET A 113 -10.62 -5.03 -23.19
C MET A 113 -11.99 -4.88 -23.87
N SER A 114 -12.18 -5.56 -25.00
CA SER A 114 -13.43 -5.54 -25.76
C SER A 114 -14.64 -5.99 -24.93
N LEU A 115 -14.45 -6.79 -23.88
CA LEU A 115 -15.53 -7.23 -23.00
C LEU A 115 -16.10 -6.11 -22.14
N TYR A 116 -15.31 -5.02 -21.87
CA TYR A 116 -15.66 -4.01 -20.87
C TYR A 116 -15.59 -2.58 -21.40
N ASP A 117 -14.97 -2.35 -22.56
CA ASP A 117 -14.84 -1.01 -23.15
C ASP A 117 -15.89 -0.81 -24.22
N LYS A 118 -16.84 0.10 -23.95
CA LYS A 118 -17.96 0.42 -24.84
C LYS A 118 -17.53 1.19 -26.13
N ASP A 119 -16.30 1.68 -26.18
CA ASP A 119 -15.74 2.32 -27.38
C ASP A 119 -15.31 1.30 -28.44
N ILE A 120 -15.20 0.02 -28.08
CA ILE A 120 -14.83 -1.06 -28.98
C ILE A 120 -16.08 -1.62 -29.66
N ASN A 121 -16.03 -1.68 -31.00
CA ASN A 121 -17.07 -2.28 -31.84
C ASN A 121 -16.44 -3.11 -33.00
N ASN A 122 -17.29 -3.65 -33.88
CA ASN A 122 -16.84 -4.52 -34.97
C ASN A 122 -15.86 -3.85 -35.96
N ASN A 123 -15.88 -2.52 -36.08
CA ASN A 123 -15.02 -1.74 -36.99
C ASN A 123 -13.75 -1.23 -36.33
N THR A 124 -13.53 -1.51 -35.04
CA THR A 124 -12.35 -1.01 -34.32
C THR A 124 -11.06 -1.63 -34.88
N ASP A 125 -10.13 -0.81 -35.31
CA ASP A 125 -8.76 -1.24 -35.64
C ASP A 125 -7.99 -1.55 -34.34
N VAL A 126 -7.53 -2.77 -34.22
CA VAL A 126 -6.93 -3.29 -32.99
C VAL A 126 -5.66 -2.55 -32.61
N ILE A 127 -4.73 -2.43 -33.56
CA ILE A 127 -3.40 -1.86 -33.27
C ILE A 127 -3.51 -0.37 -33.01
N LYS A 128 -4.34 0.32 -33.80
CA LYS A 128 -4.64 1.72 -33.57
C LYS A 128 -5.25 1.94 -32.18
N TYR A 129 -6.27 1.17 -31.81
CA TYR A 129 -6.91 1.25 -30.52
C TYR A 129 -5.93 1.04 -29.36
N LEU A 130 -5.11 -0.03 -29.41
CA LEU A 130 -4.14 -0.34 -28.37
C LEU A 130 -3.04 0.72 -28.24
N THR A 131 -2.68 1.37 -29.35
CA THR A 131 -1.71 2.46 -29.37
C THR A 131 -2.28 3.76 -28.79
N GLU A 132 -3.49 4.15 -29.23
CA GLU A 132 -4.19 5.34 -28.75
C GLU A 132 -4.49 5.26 -27.24
N ASN A 133 -4.82 4.07 -26.74
CA ASN A 133 -5.02 3.81 -25.32
C ASN A 133 -3.71 3.51 -24.55
N LYS A 134 -2.55 3.69 -25.16
CA LYS A 134 -1.22 3.53 -24.55
C LYS A 134 -0.96 2.12 -23.96
N ILE A 135 -1.69 1.11 -24.41
CA ILE A 135 -1.40 -0.30 -24.07
C ILE A 135 -0.12 -0.73 -24.79
N LEU A 136 -0.06 -0.44 -26.09
CA LEU A 136 1.11 -0.63 -26.93
C LEU A 136 1.85 0.70 -27.09
N ILE A 137 3.06 0.78 -26.55
CA ILE A 137 3.97 1.89 -26.74
C ILE A 137 5.19 1.33 -27.46
N GLY A 138 5.44 1.80 -28.69
CA GLY A 138 6.65 1.49 -29.46
C GLY A 138 7.81 2.42 -29.12
N ASP A 139 8.96 2.15 -29.72
CA ASP A 139 10.14 3.03 -29.69
C ASP A 139 10.01 4.25 -30.62
N GLY A 140 8.83 4.48 -31.18
CA GLY A 140 8.52 5.55 -32.15
C GLY A 140 8.85 5.19 -33.59
N LYS A 141 9.46 4.04 -33.90
CA LYS A 141 9.86 3.61 -35.26
C LYS A 141 9.21 2.29 -35.69
N ASN A 142 9.10 1.32 -34.78
CA ASN A 142 8.58 0.00 -35.12
C ASN A 142 7.89 -0.65 -33.91
N LEU A 143 6.70 -1.21 -34.13
CA LEU A 143 5.92 -1.89 -33.06
C LEU A 143 6.41 -3.33 -32.84
N GLU A 144 7.22 -3.87 -33.74
CA GLU A 144 7.81 -5.22 -33.65
C GLU A 144 6.80 -6.33 -33.33
N LEU A 145 5.62 -6.28 -33.96
CA LEU A 145 4.47 -7.12 -33.63
C LEU A 145 4.73 -8.63 -33.78
N ASP A 146 5.55 -9.02 -34.77
CA ASP A 146 5.85 -10.43 -35.05
C ASP A 146 6.99 -10.99 -34.17
N LYS A 147 7.71 -10.13 -33.43
CA LYS A 147 8.73 -10.58 -32.49
C LYS A 147 8.09 -11.28 -31.28
N LYS A 148 8.85 -12.23 -30.74
CA LYS A 148 8.52 -12.85 -29.46
C LYS A 148 8.59 -11.83 -28.32
N ALA A 149 7.63 -11.84 -27.43
CA ALA A 149 7.67 -11.03 -26.22
C ALA A 149 8.49 -11.72 -25.13
N ASN A 150 9.14 -10.93 -24.30
CA ASN A 150 9.65 -11.39 -23.02
C ASN A 150 8.58 -11.26 -21.92
N TYR A 151 8.87 -11.82 -20.74
CA TYR A 151 7.88 -11.88 -19.66
C TYR A 151 7.53 -10.47 -19.13
N GLU A 152 8.52 -9.56 -18.98
CA GLU A 152 8.26 -8.19 -18.52
C GLU A 152 7.38 -7.40 -19.50
N GLN A 153 7.58 -7.58 -20.83
CA GLN A 153 6.75 -6.91 -21.83
C GLN A 153 5.29 -7.35 -21.75
N ALA A 154 5.05 -8.67 -21.59
CA ALA A 154 3.71 -9.17 -21.44
C ALA A 154 3.02 -8.64 -20.17
N ILE A 155 3.71 -8.66 -19.04
CA ILE A 155 3.19 -8.09 -17.78
C ILE A 155 2.83 -6.62 -17.96
N VAL A 156 3.69 -5.82 -18.61
CA VAL A 156 3.44 -4.40 -18.86
C VAL A 156 2.19 -4.19 -19.71
N PHE A 157 1.97 -5.01 -20.74
CA PHE A 157 0.76 -4.93 -21.56
C PHE A 157 -0.50 -5.26 -20.75
N TYR A 158 -0.51 -6.34 -19.99
CA TYR A 158 -1.64 -6.71 -19.14
C TYR A 158 -1.90 -5.68 -18.05
N ASN A 159 -0.86 -5.13 -17.42
CA ASN A 159 -1.01 -4.08 -16.41
C ASN A 159 -1.66 -2.82 -16.97
N ARG A 160 -1.18 -2.34 -18.13
CA ARG A 160 -1.76 -1.16 -18.80
C ARG A 160 -3.20 -1.39 -19.20
N ALA A 161 -3.54 -2.59 -19.67
CA ALA A 161 -4.91 -2.94 -20.03
C ALA A 161 -5.82 -2.95 -18.79
N LEU A 162 -5.37 -3.55 -17.67
CA LEU A 162 -6.08 -3.53 -16.42
C LEU A 162 -6.34 -2.08 -15.94
N GLU A 163 -5.28 -1.27 -15.87
CA GLU A 163 -5.38 0.14 -15.46
C GLU A 163 -6.32 0.93 -16.38
N ASN A 164 -6.25 0.72 -17.69
CA ASN A 164 -7.13 1.39 -18.65
C ASN A 164 -8.60 1.03 -18.44
N ILE A 165 -8.92 -0.27 -18.30
CA ILE A 165 -10.30 -0.73 -18.02
C ILE A 165 -10.81 -0.13 -16.72
N ILE A 166 -10.01 -0.18 -15.65
CA ILE A 166 -10.39 0.34 -14.33
C ILE A 166 -10.62 1.86 -14.38
N ASN A 167 -9.71 2.61 -15.03
CA ASN A 167 -9.79 4.06 -15.12
C ASN A 167 -10.98 4.52 -15.97
N LYS A 168 -11.23 3.90 -17.13
CA LYS A 168 -12.41 4.21 -17.96
C LYS A 168 -13.73 3.96 -17.25
N ASN A 169 -13.76 3.05 -16.29
CA ASN A 169 -14.94 2.74 -15.48
C ASN A 169 -14.94 3.44 -14.10
N ASN A 170 -13.97 4.29 -13.82
CA ASN A 170 -13.84 5.05 -12.55
C ASN A 170 -13.83 4.15 -11.30
N LEU A 171 -13.14 3.00 -11.37
CA LEU A 171 -13.14 1.92 -10.36
C LEU A 171 -11.82 1.82 -9.57
N GLY A 172 -10.86 2.72 -9.80
CA GLY A 172 -9.62 2.79 -9.01
C GLY A 172 -9.89 3.12 -7.54
N SER A 173 -9.00 2.66 -6.66
CA SER A 173 -9.11 2.92 -5.22
C SER A 173 -8.97 4.39 -4.92
N LYS A 174 -9.98 4.99 -4.29
CA LYS A 174 -10.11 6.44 -4.09
C LYS A 174 -9.21 6.98 -2.98
N GLY A 175 -9.00 6.20 -1.91
CA GLY A 175 -8.33 6.67 -0.70
C GLY A 175 -9.05 7.84 -0.02
N ILE A 176 -8.38 8.52 0.88
CA ILE A 176 -8.84 9.79 1.50
C ILE A 176 -8.02 10.90 0.88
N PHE A 177 -8.64 11.73 0.05
CA PHE A 177 -7.95 12.61 -0.87
C PHE A 177 -8.45 14.05 -0.82
N PHE A 178 -7.53 15.00 -0.57
CA PHE A 178 -7.83 16.43 -0.50
C PHE A 178 -6.86 17.24 -1.34
N LYS A 179 -7.30 18.46 -1.73
CA LYS A 179 -6.52 19.47 -2.41
C LYS A 179 -6.61 20.80 -1.66
N ILE A 180 -5.49 21.51 -1.60
CA ILE A 180 -5.40 22.86 -1.03
C ILE A 180 -4.53 23.70 -1.95
N GLU A 181 -4.97 24.93 -2.25
CA GLU A 181 -4.23 25.87 -3.08
C GLU A 181 -4.05 27.20 -2.32
N ASN A 182 -2.84 27.72 -2.33
CA ASN A 182 -2.54 29.04 -1.77
C ASN A 182 -1.24 29.60 -2.38
N ASN A 183 -1.19 30.89 -2.65
CA ASN A 183 0.00 31.62 -3.15
C ASN A 183 0.69 30.99 -4.39
N GLY A 184 -0.07 30.25 -5.22
CA GLY A 184 0.47 29.53 -6.38
C GLY A 184 1.09 28.17 -6.03
N ASN A 185 1.03 27.75 -4.77
CA ASN A 185 1.35 26.40 -4.34
C ASN A 185 0.09 25.52 -4.32
N THR A 186 0.25 24.24 -4.61
CA THR A 186 -0.78 23.22 -4.46
C THR A 186 -0.27 22.12 -3.53
N VAL A 187 -1.07 21.73 -2.56
CA VAL A 187 -0.80 20.57 -1.70
C VAL A 187 -1.92 19.56 -1.87
N TYR A 188 -1.57 18.36 -2.30
CA TYR A 188 -2.45 17.20 -2.26
C TYR A 188 -2.19 16.40 -0.99
N LEU A 189 -3.24 16.08 -0.22
CA LEU A 189 -3.16 15.22 0.96
C LEU A 189 -3.78 13.88 0.62
N PHE A 190 -3.05 12.81 0.80
CA PHE A 190 -3.52 11.45 0.57
C PHE A 190 -3.38 10.59 1.81
N GLY A 191 -4.50 10.14 2.36
CA GLY A 191 -4.55 9.29 3.55
C GLY A 191 -4.15 7.85 3.22
N SER A 192 -3.12 7.34 3.87
CA SER A 192 -2.56 6.00 3.66
C SER A 192 -3.09 4.96 4.63
N ILE A 193 -2.89 3.69 4.26
CA ILE A 193 -2.97 2.52 5.14
C ILE A 193 -1.67 1.75 4.99
N HIS A 194 -0.97 1.52 6.12
CA HIS A 194 0.37 0.94 6.13
C HIS A 194 0.42 -0.55 5.78
N VAL A 195 -0.70 -1.25 5.87
CA VAL A 195 -0.83 -2.66 5.51
C VAL A 195 -1.87 -2.82 4.40
N GLY A 196 -1.42 -3.34 3.27
CA GLY A 196 -2.25 -3.45 2.08
C GLY A 196 -2.40 -4.86 1.56
N ASN A 197 -3.22 -4.97 0.54
CA ASN A 197 -3.40 -6.19 -0.25
C ASN A 197 -3.78 -5.81 -1.69
N SER A 198 -3.89 -6.82 -2.56
CA SER A 198 -4.16 -6.58 -3.99
C SER A 198 -5.52 -5.93 -4.28
N SER A 199 -6.50 -5.97 -3.36
CA SER A 199 -7.78 -5.28 -3.59
C SER A 199 -7.67 -3.76 -3.61
N MET A 200 -6.62 -3.20 -2.97
CA MET A 200 -6.35 -1.76 -2.91
C MET A 200 -5.75 -1.20 -4.20
N TYR A 201 -5.47 -2.02 -5.19
CA TYR A 201 -4.82 -1.63 -6.46
C TYR A 201 -5.66 -2.04 -7.67
N PRO A 202 -5.63 -1.27 -8.77
CA PRO A 202 -4.88 -0.02 -8.95
C PRO A 202 -5.49 1.15 -8.16
N ILE A 203 -4.65 2.13 -7.84
CA ILE A 203 -5.05 3.42 -7.27
C ILE A 203 -5.75 4.24 -8.36
N ASP A 204 -6.71 5.08 -7.96
CA ASP A 204 -7.44 5.99 -8.85
C ASP A 204 -6.49 6.88 -9.66
N SER A 205 -6.78 7.06 -10.95
CA SER A 205 -5.93 7.84 -11.86
C SER A 205 -5.75 9.29 -11.42
N ASN A 206 -6.78 9.93 -10.82
CA ASN A 206 -6.66 11.30 -10.34
C ASN A 206 -5.61 11.43 -9.23
N VAL A 207 -5.52 10.43 -8.34
CA VAL A 207 -4.48 10.36 -7.30
C VAL A 207 -3.10 10.18 -7.92
N ILE A 208 -2.99 9.26 -8.89
CA ILE A 208 -1.74 8.99 -9.59
C ILE A 208 -1.26 10.21 -10.40
N ASP A 209 -2.18 10.93 -11.05
CA ASP A 209 -1.87 12.14 -11.82
C ASP A 209 -1.43 13.29 -10.90
N ALA A 210 -2.08 13.47 -9.75
CA ALA A 210 -1.65 14.42 -8.73
C ALA A 210 -0.25 14.10 -8.21
N PHE A 211 0.04 12.83 -7.92
CA PHE A 211 1.39 12.40 -7.54
C PHE A 211 2.41 12.63 -8.67
N ASN A 212 2.08 12.26 -9.90
CA ASN A 212 2.99 12.41 -11.04
C ASN A 212 3.33 13.88 -11.31
N SER A 213 2.35 14.78 -11.20
CA SER A 213 2.52 16.23 -11.37
C SER A 213 3.24 16.94 -10.23
N SER A 214 3.35 16.30 -9.05
CA SER A 214 3.99 16.92 -7.90
C SER A 214 5.51 17.05 -8.07
N ASN A 215 6.08 18.12 -7.50
CA ASN A 215 7.52 18.34 -7.46
C ASN A 215 8.21 17.50 -6.38
N GLU A 216 7.54 17.31 -5.27
CA GLU A 216 8.09 16.64 -4.07
C GLU A 216 7.03 15.73 -3.46
N LEU A 217 7.48 14.59 -2.92
CA LEU A 217 6.69 13.72 -2.04
C LEU A 217 7.04 14.04 -0.59
N TYR A 218 6.04 14.31 0.22
CA TYR A 218 6.18 14.31 1.68
C TYR A 218 5.50 13.08 2.27
N VAL A 219 6.21 12.39 3.13
CA VAL A 219 5.70 11.21 3.86
C VAL A 219 5.72 11.48 5.36
N GLU A 220 4.96 10.71 6.11
CA GLU A 220 4.94 10.81 7.57
C GLU A 220 6.34 10.59 8.14
N ALA A 221 6.99 9.47 7.76
CA ALA A 221 8.38 9.16 8.03
C ALA A 221 8.98 8.38 6.85
N ASN A 222 10.26 8.60 6.54
CA ASN A 222 10.94 7.90 5.44
C ASN A 222 11.53 6.57 5.90
N ILE A 223 10.73 5.53 5.83
CA ILE A 223 11.09 4.16 6.21
C ILE A 223 12.18 3.51 5.35
N SER A 224 12.55 4.10 4.22
CA SER A 224 13.64 3.58 3.36
C SER A 224 15.03 4.07 3.77
N ASN A 225 15.13 4.95 4.78
CA ASN A 225 16.39 5.50 5.25
C ASN A 225 17.16 4.47 6.09
N ALA A 226 18.43 4.20 5.75
CA ALA A 226 19.28 3.25 6.47
C ALA A 226 19.55 3.65 7.94
N GLU A 227 19.61 4.95 8.25
CA GLU A 227 19.74 5.46 9.63
C GLU A 227 18.51 5.14 10.47
N PHE A 228 17.33 5.20 9.84
CA PHE A 228 16.08 4.78 10.48
C PHE A 228 16.13 3.32 10.93
N ILE A 229 16.52 2.42 10.03
CA ILE A 229 16.59 0.98 10.32
C ILE A 229 17.51 0.73 11.51
N LYS A 230 18.67 1.37 11.56
CA LYS A 230 19.60 1.26 12.70
C LYS A 230 19.00 1.83 13.99
N TYR A 231 18.33 2.97 13.91
CA TYR A 231 17.74 3.60 15.08
C TYR A 231 16.61 2.77 15.68
N ILE A 232 15.67 2.28 14.86
CA ILE A 232 14.59 1.42 15.33
C ILE A 232 15.14 0.12 15.95
N GLN A 233 16.13 -0.53 15.31
CA GLN A 233 16.76 -1.73 15.84
C GLN A 233 17.38 -1.49 17.24
N SER A 234 17.99 -0.32 17.45
CA SER A 234 18.57 0.03 18.77
C SER A 234 17.53 0.20 19.87
N LYS A 235 16.28 0.58 19.51
CA LYS A 235 15.17 0.78 20.44
C LYS A 235 14.33 -0.50 20.65
N MET A 236 14.46 -1.49 19.76
CA MET A 236 13.68 -2.74 19.84
C MET A 236 14.15 -3.69 20.93
N ILE A 237 15.46 -3.78 21.09
CA ILE A 237 16.10 -4.77 21.96
C ILE A 237 16.39 -4.12 23.33
N ARG A 238 16.12 -4.86 24.38
CA ARG A 238 16.42 -4.46 25.76
C ARG A 238 17.92 -4.45 26.03
N THR A 239 18.34 -3.55 26.89
CA THR A 239 19.72 -3.43 27.36
C THR A 239 19.81 -3.46 28.89
N ASP A 240 18.66 -3.66 29.59
CA ASP A 240 18.58 -3.64 31.05
C ASP A 240 18.80 -5.01 31.71
N GLY A 241 19.12 -6.05 30.91
CA GLY A 241 19.34 -7.42 31.39
C GLY A 241 18.08 -8.19 31.79
N LYS A 242 16.89 -7.59 31.61
CA LYS A 242 15.59 -8.25 31.81
C LYS A 242 15.09 -8.89 30.52
N THR A 243 14.03 -9.69 30.67
CA THR A 243 13.34 -10.34 29.56
C THR A 243 11.86 -9.94 29.54
N VAL A 244 11.17 -10.27 28.47
CA VAL A 244 9.71 -10.14 28.37
C VAL A 244 8.98 -10.91 29.48
N LYS A 245 9.56 -12.03 29.94
CA LYS A 245 9.02 -12.82 31.05
C LYS A 245 8.99 -12.03 32.36
N ASP A 246 10.04 -11.21 32.61
CA ASP A 246 10.10 -10.34 33.79
C ASP A 246 9.01 -9.26 33.78
N ASP A 247 8.63 -8.78 32.56
CA ASP A 247 7.56 -7.80 32.42
C ASP A 247 6.16 -8.40 32.57
N LEU A 248 5.92 -9.56 31.96
CA LEU A 248 4.58 -10.15 31.88
C LEU A 248 4.23 -11.06 33.07
N GLY A 249 5.24 -11.60 33.77
CA GLY A 249 5.08 -12.66 34.78
C GLY A 249 4.81 -14.01 34.13
N GLU A 250 4.95 -15.09 34.93
CA GLU A 250 4.92 -16.49 34.49
C GLU A 250 3.64 -16.85 33.71
N GLU A 251 2.48 -16.47 34.23
CA GLU A 251 1.18 -16.83 33.64
C GLU A 251 1.01 -16.22 32.24
N ASN A 252 1.21 -14.91 32.13
CA ASN A 252 1.00 -14.22 30.84
C ASN A 252 2.11 -14.55 29.83
N TYR A 253 3.33 -14.82 30.32
CA TYR A 253 4.41 -15.30 29.48
C TYR A 253 4.10 -16.68 28.89
N SER A 254 3.46 -17.58 29.64
CA SER A 254 3.01 -18.88 29.12
C SER A 254 1.95 -18.71 28.01
N LYS A 255 1.02 -17.75 28.16
CA LYS A 255 0.06 -17.43 27.11
C LYS A 255 0.75 -16.87 25.87
N LEU A 256 1.71 -15.97 26.04
CA LEU A 256 2.54 -15.43 24.95
C LEU A 256 3.28 -16.54 24.23
N LYS A 257 3.93 -17.45 24.97
CA LYS A 257 4.68 -18.56 24.39
C LYS A 257 3.79 -19.43 23.50
N ASN A 258 2.60 -19.83 23.99
CA ASN A 258 1.64 -20.60 23.21
C ASN A 258 1.25 -19.85 21.92
N TYR A 259 0.98 -18.54 22.01
CA TYR A 259 0.66 -17.71 20.85
C TYR A 259 1.81 -17.65 19.83
N MET A 260 3.05 -17.50 20.30
CA MET A 260 4.25 -17.48 19.42
C MET A 260 4.51 -18.85 18.78
N ASP A 261 4.28 -19.94 19.52
CA ASP A 261 4.42 -21.31 19.01
C ASP A 261 3.42 -21.60 17.87
N ASP A 262 2.19 -21.08 17.94
CA ASP A 262 1.18 -21.17 16.87
C ASP A 262 1.66 -20.54 15.55
N TYR A 263 2.45 -19.46 15.65
CA TYR A 263 3.10 -18.79 14.51
C TYR A 263 4.52 -19.30 14.21
N LYS A 264 4.99 -20.31 14.95
CA LYS A 264 6.34 -20.90 14.80
C LYS A 264 7.46 -19.87 15.01
N ILE A 265 7.28 -18.94 15.94
CA ILE A 265 8.28 -17.93 16.29
C ILE A 265 9.12 -18.45 17.48
N PRO A 266 10.42 -18.71 17.27
CA PRO A 266 11.31 -19.18 18.36
C PRO A 266 11.45 -18.15 19.48
N GLU A 267 11.62 -18.62 20.70
CA GLU A 267 11.71 -17.78 21.91
C GLU A 267 12.84 -16.74 21.86
N ASN A 268 13.98 -17.10 21.27
CA ASN A 268 15.11 -16.20 21.11
C ASN A 268 14.80 -14.97 20.22
N ASN A 269 13.75 -15.00 19.41
CA ASN A 269 13.34 -13.89 18.56
C ASN A 269 12.50 -12.85 19.30
N TYR A 270 11.96 -13.15 20.49
CA TYR A 270 11.10 -12.22 21.21
C TYR A 270 11.46 -12.04 22.70
N ALA A 271 12.20 -12.95 23.31
CA ALA A 271 12.49 -12.91 24.76
C ALA A 271 13.13 -11.60 25.23
N ASN A 272 13.99 -11.00 24.39
CA ASN A 272 14.75 -9.78 24.71
C ASN A 272 14.20 -8.52 24.03
N LEU A 273 12.97 -8.55 23.53
CA LEU A 273 12.33 -7.35 22.95
C LEU A 273 11.90 -6.38 24.06
N ASN A 274 12.00 -5.08 23.79
CA ASN A 274 11.28 -4.08 24.54
C ASN A 274 9.77 -4.29 24.39
N ILE A 275 9.00 -3.97 25.41
CA ILE A 275 7.56 -4.30 25.49
C ILE A 275 6.75 -3.67 24.35
N TRP A 276 7.13 -2.47 23.87
CA TRP A 276 6.49 -1.82 22.75
C TRP A 276 6.72 -2.58 21.43
N SER A 277 7.93 -3.10 21.21
CA SER A 277 8.26 -3.88 20.02
C SER A 277 7.65 -5.28 20.07
N LEU A 278 7.55 -5.89 21.24
CA LEU A 278 6.76 -7.12 21.41
C LEU A 278 5.30 -6.91 21.03
N ASN A 279 4.67 -5.82 21.47
CA ASN A 279 3.30 -5.48 21.11
C ASN A 279 3.12 -5.35 19.59
N SER A 280 4.07 -4.68 18.92
CA SER A 280 4.08 -4.58 17.46
C SER A 280 4.26 -5.92 16.78
N LEU A 281 5.13 -6.79 17.30
CA LEU A 281 5.35 -8.14 16.77
C LEU A 281 4.05 -8.96 16.83
N ILE A 282 3.46 -9.12 18.01
CA ILE A 282 2.29 -9.99 18.19
C ILE A 282 1.09 -9.55 17.35
N THR A 283 0.91 -8.24 17.14
CA THR A 283 -0.18 -7.70 16.31
C THR A 283 0.12 -7.78 14.80
N SER A 284 1.38 -7.90 14.41
CA SER A 284 1.76 -8.07 12.99
C SER A 284 1.63 -9.52 12.49
N LEU A 285 1.77 -10.52 13.37
CA LEU A 285 1.78 -11.94 13.00
C LEU A 285 0.52 -12.42 12.27
N PRO A 286 -0.71 -12.09 12.71
CA PRO A 286 -1.92 -12.48 11.98
C PRO A 286 -1.97 -11.92 10.56
N ILE A 287 -1.49 -10.69 10.37
CA ILE A 287 -1.46 -10.03 9.06
C ILE A 287 -0.46 -10.73 8.15
N GLN A 288 0.78 -10.92 8.63
CA GLN A 288 1.86 -11.55 7.87
C GLN A 288 1.56 -13.01 7.52
N SER A 289 0.86 -13.74 8.41
CA SER A 289 0.46 -15.12 8.15
C SER A 289 -0.50 -15.27 6.97
N LYS A 290 -1.33 -14.26 6.70
CA LYS A 290 -2.25 -14.24 5.55
C LYS A 290 -1.66 -13.58 4.32
N ASN A 291 -0.87 -12.53 4.51
CA ASN A 291 -0.20 -11.81 3.44
C ASN A 291 1.21 -11.38 3.89
N PRO A 292 2.25 -12.15 3.55
CA PRO A 292 3.64 -11.80 3.91
C PRO A 292 4.10 -10.49 3.25
N TYR A 293 3.42 -10.02 2.23
CA TYR A 293 3.69 -8.77 1.51
C TYR A 293 2.85 -7.58 2.00
N ALA A 294 2.05 -7.72 3.07
CA ALA A 294 1.10 -6.71 3.51
C ALA A 294 1.74 -5.32 3.71
N SER A 295 2.94 -5.26 4.29
CA SER A 295 3.68 -3.99 4.46
C SER A 295 4.16 -3.41 3.13
N ALA A 296 4.66 -4.25 2.20
CA ALA A 296 5.07 -3.83 0.87
C ALA A 296 3.88 -3.35 0.00
N PHE A 297 2.68 -3.82 0.32
CA PHE A 297 1.42 -3.39 -0.29
C PHE A 297 0.79 -2.20 0.45
N GLY A 298 1.43 -1.69 1.49
CA GLY A 298 1.05 -0.44 2.15
C GLY A 298 1.17 0.75 1.20
N ILE A 299 0.27 1.72 1.37
CA ILE A 299 0.18 2.90 0.49
C ILE A 299 1.40 3.80 0.63
N ASP A 300 1.94 3.94 1.83
CA ASP A 300 3.19 4.68 2.07
C ASP A 300 4.35 4.06 1.31
N ALA A 301 4.52 2.73 1.44
CA ALA A 301 5.56 1.97 0.75
C ALA A 301 5.42 2.08 -0.78
N TYR A 302 4.19 2.07 -1.29
CA TYR A 302 3.91 2.24 -2.71
C TYR A 302 4.41 3.59 -3.23
N PHE A 303 4.03 4.71 -2.60
CA PHE A 303 4.44 6.04 -3.06
C PHE A 303 5.93 6.32 -2.85
N ILE A 304 6.53 5.80 -1.77
CA ILE A 304 7.99 5.87 -1.55
C ILE A 304 8.73 5.11 -2.66
N SER A 305 8.33 3.86 -2.97
CA SER A 305 8.92 3.06 -4.05
C SER A 305 8.80 3.76 -5.41
N LYS A 306 7.60 4.29 -5.70
CA LYS A 306 7.32 5.02 -6.94
C LYS A 306 8.16 6.30 -7.05
N ALA A 307 8.27 7.09 -5.97
CA ALA A 307 9.08 8.29 -5.92
C ALA A 307 10.57 7.99 -6.15
N ASN A 308 11.11 6.97 -5.48
CA ASN A 308 12.51 6.53 -5.66
C ASN A 308 12.78 6.12 -7.12
N THR A 309 11.88 5.33 -7.72
CA THR A 309 12.03 4.89 -9.12
C THR A 309 11.97 6.07 -10.12
N MET A 310 11.16 7.09 -9.81
CA MET A 310 11.03 8.30 -10.64
C MET A 310 12.10 9.37 -10.33
N GLY A 311 12.98 9.16 -9.34
CA GLY A 311 13.96 10.15 -8.90
C GLY A 311 13.30 11.39 -8.25
N LYS A 312 12.07 11.25 -7.71
CA LYS A 312 11.34 12.34 -7.05
C LYS A 312 11.90 12.56 -5.65
N THR A 313 12.09 13.81 -5.26
CA THR A 313 12.54 14.19 -3.90
C THR A 313 11.53 13.73 -2.86
N ILE A 314 12.00 12.99 -1.85
CA ILE A 314 11.21 12.54 -0.70
C ILE A 314 11.63 13.36 0.53
N LYS A 315 10.65 13.93 1.22
CA LYS A 315 10.82 14.64 2.49
C LYS A 315 9.89 14.08 3.54
N GLU A 316 10.15 14.39 4.80
CA GLU A 316 9.37 13.93 5.95
C GLU A 316 8.53 15.06 6.54
N LEU A 317 7.31 14.75 6.97
CA LEU A 317 6.49 15.64 7.79
C LEU A 317 7.01 15.67 9.21
N GLU A 318 7.43 14.53 9.73
CA GLU A 318 8.01 14.36 11.05
C GLU A 318 9.36 13.66 10.92
N SER A 319 10.26 13.89 11.86
CA SER A 319 11.48 13.10 11.85
C SER A 319 11.16 11.65 12.25
N THR A 320 11.77 10.73 11.55
CA THR A 320 11.72 9.31 11.86
C THR A 320 12.09 9.01 13.32
N LYS A 321 13.11 9.72 13.85
CA LYS A 321 13.50 9.61 15.25
C LYS A 321 12.36 9.97 16.20
N PHE A 322 11.66 11.08 15.93
CA PHE A 322 10.53 11.52 16.75
C PHE A 322 9.42 10.44 16.81
N GLN A 323 9.09 9.84 15.68
CA GLN A 323 8.04 8.83 15.61
C GLN A 323 8.41 7.55 16.41
N ILE A 324 9.68 7.12 16.33
CA ILE A 324 10.15 5.97 17.10
C ILE A 324 10.21 6.27 18.58
N ASP A 325 10.71 7.44 18.97
CA ASP A 325 10.74 7.87 20.39
C ASP A 325 9.32 7.93 20.96
N LEU A 326 8.36 8.49 20.22
CA LEU A 326 6.96 8.54 20.62
C LEU A 326 6.39 7.15 20.97
N LEU A 327 6.74 6.14 20.19
CA LEU A 327 6.28 4.77 20.42
C LEU A 327 7.07 4.07 21.51
N SER A 328 8.42 4.21 21.50
CA SER A 328 9.30 3.52 22.43
C SER A 328 9.22 4.07 23.86
N ASP A 329 8.97 5.37 23.98
CA ASP A 329 8.93 6.08 25.27
C ASP A 329 7.51 6.13 25.88
N PHE A 330 6.49 5.65 25.11
CA PHE A 330 5.15 5.49 25.69
C PHE A 330 5.16 4.42 26.81
N SER A 331 4.28 4.61 27.79
CA SER A 331 4.22 3.82 29.02
C SER A 331 4.39 2.31 28.83
N PRO A 332 5.45 1.69 29.35
CA PRO A 332 5.64 0.22 29.30
C PRO A 332 4.47 -0.53 29.93
N GLU A 333 3.90 0.00 31.02
CA GLU A 333 2.77 -0.62 31.71
C GLU A 333 1.49 -0.63 30.84
N LYS A 334 1.28 0.41 30.04
CA LYS A 334 0.19 0.44 29.06
C LYS A 334 0.38 -0.61 27.96
N TYR A 335 1.59 -0.76 27.41
CA TYR A 335 1.89 -1.83 26.45
C TYR A 335 1.67 -3.22 27.05
N LYS A 336 2.12 -3.44 28.28
CA LYS A 336 1.87 -4.69 29.00
C LYS A 336 0.37 -5.00 29.11
N GLN A 337 -0.45 -4.01 29.49
CA GLN A 337 -1.92 -4.16 29.53
C GLN A 337 -2.51 -4.47 28.15
N MET A 338 -2.00 -3.84 27.09
CA MET A 338 -2.42 -4.10 25.71
C MET A 338 -2.12 -5.55 25.29
N ILE A 339 -0.91 -6.03 25.57
CA ILE A 339 -0.47 -7.40 25.27
C ILE A 339 -1.33 -8.41 26.02
N ILE A 340 -1.51 -8.25 27.33
CA ILE A 340 -2.33 -9.16 28.14
C ILE A 340 -3.78 -9.16 27.64
N GLY A 341 -4.34 -7.98 27.39
CA GLY A 341 -5.70 -7.84 26.86
C GLY A 341 -5.87 -8.48 25.48
N PHE A 342 -4.83 -8.44 24.63
CA PHE A 342 -4.83 -9.13 23.34
C PHE A 342 -4.78 -10.65 23.52
N LEU A 343 -3.85 -11.16 24.31
CA LEU A 343 -3.67 -12.60 24.52
C LEU A 343 -4.94 -13.25 25.12
N ASP A 344 -5.71 -12.51 25.91
CA ASP A 344 -6.97 -12.97 26.50
C ASP A 344 -8.19 -12.79 25.55
N SER A 345 -8.01 -12.13 24.42
CA SER A 345 -9.10 -11.77 23.49
C SER A 345 -9.43 -12.92 22.51
N PRO A 346 -10.64 -12.93 21.93
CA PRO A 346 -10.98 -13.86 20.84
C PRO A 346 -10.14 -13.63 19.56
N GLU A 347 -9.64 -12.42 19.37
CA GLU A 347 -8.82 -12.03 18.21
C GLU A 347 -7.47 -12.73 18.21
N SER A 348 -6.87 -12.97 19.37
CA SER A 348 -5.61 -13.75 19.47
C SER A 348 -5.79 -15.23 19.08
N LYS A 349 -7.03 -15.73 19.12
CA LYS A 349 -7.38 -17.13 18.83
C LYS A 349 -7.93 -17.35 17.42
N SER A 350 -8.11 -16.28 16.64
CA SER A 350 -8.65 -16.35 15.27
C SER A 350 -8.10 -15.23 14.42
N THR A 351 -7.26 -15.59 13.45
CA THR A 351 -6.73 -14.68 12.45
C THR A 351 -7.84 -13.96 11.68
N GLU A 352 -8.94 -14.64 11.37
CA GLU A 352 -10.09 -14.05 10.66
C GLU A 352 -10.73 -12.93 11.48
N LYS A 353 -11.00 -13.17 12.79
CA LYS A 353 -11.57 -12.14 13.69
C LYS A 353 -10.64 -10.95 13.85
N PHE A 354 -9.33 -11.19 13.90
CA PHE A 354 -8.34 -10.13 13.96
C PHE A 354 -8.32 -9.28 12.69
N LEU A 355 -8.42 -9.91 11.50
CA LEU A 355 -8.34 -9.23 10.21
C LEU A 355 -9.66 -8.57 9.78
N GLU A 356 -10.80 -8.92 10.35
CA GLU A 356 -12.11 -8.38 9.99
C GLU A 356 -12.16 -6.84 10.03
N PRO A 357 -11.75 -6.16 11.12
CA PRO A 357 -11.74 -4.70 11.16
C PRO A 357 -10.74 -4.08 10.19
N ILE A 358 -9.60 -4.73 9.92
CA ILE A 358 -8.62 -4.26 8.94
C ILE A 358 -9.23 -4.31 7.54
N SER A 359 -9.84 -5.43 7.19
CA SER A 359 -10.50 -5.61 5.89
C SER A 359 -11.62 -4.59 5.69
N LYS A 360 -12.39 -4.30 6.75
CA LYS A 360 -13.41 -3.25 6.73
C LYS A 360 -12.82 -1.87 6.50
N MET A 361 -11.73 -1.54 7.18
CA MET A 361 -11.02 -0.27 7.00
C MET A 361 -10.50 -0.13 5.56
N GLN A 362 -9.87 -1.18 5.02
CA GLN A 362 -9.39 -1.22 3.63
C GLN A 362 -10.52 -1.03 2.62
N SER A 363 -11.68 -1.68 2.84
CA SER A 363 -12.86 -1.52 1.97
C SER A 363 -13.37 -0.08 1.95
N LEU A 364 -13.52 0.54 3.11
CA LEU A 364 -13.96 1.94 3.21
C LEU A 364 -12.95 2.91 2.58
N TRP A 365 -11.67 2.61 2.70
CA TRP A 365 -10.59 3.37 2.09
C TRP A 365 -10.63 3.24 0.55
N ILE A 366 -10.82 2.03 0.02
CA ILE A 366 -10.99 1.79 -1.43
C ILE A 366 -12.14 2.63 -1.99
N GLU A 367 -13.24 2.69 -1.27
CA GLU A 367 -14.43 3.47 -1.63
C GLU A 367 -14.24 4.99 -1.50
N GLY A 368 -13.20 5.45 -0.81
CA GLY A 368 -13.06 6.86 -0.43
C GLY A 368 -14.07 7.32 0.63
N ASN A 369 -14.64 6.39 1.39
CA ASN A 369 -15.69 6.65 2.37
C ASN A 369 -15.11 7.23 3.68
N ARG A 370 -14.76 8.52 3.62
CA ARG A 370 -14.16 9.26 4.74
C ARG A 370 -15.01 9.19 6.01
N GLU A 371 -16.31 9.40 5.88
CA GLU A 371 -17.22 9.47 7.04
C GLU A 371 -17.25 8.15 7.82
N SER A 372 -17.39 7.03 7.14
CA SER A 372 -17.41 5.72 7.77
C SER A 372 -16.03 5.34 8.32
N LEU A 373 -14.96 5.70 7.62
CA LEU A 373 -13.59 5.47 8.08
C LEU A 373 -13.27 6.30 9.34
N SER A 374 -13.69 7.56 9.39
CA SER A 374 -13.55 8.43 10.55
C SER A 374 -14.18 7.82 11.82
N LYS A 375 -15.36 7.18 11.69
CA LYS A 375 -16.03 6.52 12.80
C LYS A 375 -15.28 5.30 13.35
N MET A 376 -14.38 4.71 12.58
CA MET A 376 -13.50 3.61 13.01
C MET A 376 -12.27 4.10 13.79
N ILE A 377 -11.87 5.35 13.57
CA ILE A 377 -10.66 5.96 14.16
C ILE A 377 -11.09 6.75 15.40
N VAL A 378 -10.83 6.18 16.58
CA VAL A 378 -11.26 6.76 17.85
C VAL A 378 -10.05 7.30 18.61
N LYS A 379 -10.05 8.62 18.89
CA LYS A 379 -9.01 9.34 19.62
C LYS A 379 -9.52 9.63 21.06
N GLN A 380 -9.65 8.62 21.91
CA GLN A 380 -10.32 8.74 23.22
C GLN A 380 -9.47 8.33 24.43
N ASP A 381 -8.34 7.68 24.24
CA ASP A 381 -7.44 7.33 25.33
C ASP A 381 -6.07 8.01 25.16
N ASP A 382 -5.28 8.04 26.23
CA ASP A 382 -3.97 8.73 26.25
C ASP A 382 -3.06 8.28 25.10
N PHE A 383 -3.10 7.00 24.73
CA PHE A 383 -2.30 6.46 23.64
C PHE A 383 -2.72 7.05 22.29
N THR A 384 -4.00 6.99 21.98
CA THR A 384 -4.53 7.50 20.70
C THR A 384 -4.46 9.03 20.63
N ILE A 385 -4.63 9.74 21.74
CA ILE A 385 -4.42 11.20 21.81
C ILE A 385 -2.97 11.51 21.50
N THR A 386 -2.01 10.83 22.11
CA THR A 386 -0.57 11.02 21.87
C THR A 386 -0.19 10.73 20.42
N LEU A 387 -0.80 9.70 19.82
CA LEU A 387 -0.52 9.33 18.44
C LEU A 387 -1.04 10.30 17.39
N PHE A 388 -2.01 11.16 17.72
CA PHE A 388 -2.66 12.02 16.73
C PHE A 388 -2.59 13.50 17.05
N LYS A 389 -3.03 13.96 18.24
CA LYS A 389 -3.36 15.35 18.49
C LYS A 389 -2.23 16.33 18.22
N ASP A 390 -1.09 16.13 18.88
CA ASP A 390 0.04 17.07 18.75
C ASP A 390 0.71 16.92 17.37
N ARG A 391 0.71 15.72 16.82
CA ARG A 391 1.22 15.43 15.48
C ARG A 391 0.35 16.07 14.38
N ASP A 392 -0.98 16.01 14.52
CA ASP A 392 -1.90 16.66 13.58
C ASP A 392 -1.64 18.19 13.51
N VAL A 393 -1.34 18.82 14.65
CA VAL A 393 -0.99 20.24 14.69
C VAL A 393 0.33 20.49 13.97
N MET A 394 1.39 19.72 14.30
CA MET A 394 2.72 19.88 13.66
C MET A 394 2.66 19.62 12.15
N MET A 395 1.93 18.62 11.71
CA MET A 395 1.72 18.35 10.28
C MET A 395 0.99 19.50 9.59
N ALA A 396 -0.06 20.04 10.22
CA ALA A 396 -0.79 21.18 9.67
C ALA A 396 0.08 22.44 9.59
N ASP A 397 0.97 22.68 10.56
CA ASP A 397 1.94 23.78 10.52
C ASP A 397 2.90 23.62 9.35
N LYS A 398 3.48 22.42 9.17
CA LYS A 398 4.39 22.12 8.06
C LYS A 398 3.72 22.30 6.69
N ILE A 399 2.47 21.82 6.55
CA ILE A 399 1.68 21.99 5.33
C ILE A 399 1.35 23.49 5.10
N SER A 400 1.07 24.23 6.17
CA SER A 400 0.84 25.67 6.09
C SER A 400 2.09 26.42 5.59
N GLU A 401 3.30 26.02 6.03
CA GLU A 401 4.56 26.55 5.51
C GLU A 401 4.72 26.31 4.00
N MET A 402 4.41 25.08 3.52
CA MET A 402 4.43 24.76 2.09
C MET A 402 3.48 25.66 1.30
N LEU A 403 2.25 25.83 1.79
CA LEU A 403 1.23 26.66 1.16
C LEU A 403 1.58 28.14 1.11
N ASN A 404 2.29 28.65 2.13
CA ASN A 404 2.70 30.03 2.23
C ASN A 404 4.09 30.32 1.60
N SER A 405 4.79 29.29 1.11
CA SER A 405 6.09 29.47 0.48
C SER A 405 5.96 30.24 -0.85
N LYS A 406 7.08 30.81 -1.32
CA LYS A 406 7.16 31.50 -2.62
C LYS A 406 7.54 30.55 -3.77
N ASP A 407 7.60 29.23 -3.51
CA ASP A 407 8.20 28.23 -4.41
C ASP A 407 7.35 27.95 -5.64
N LYS A 408 6.02 28.19 -5.56
CA LYS A 408 5.03 27.86 -6.62
C LYS A 408 5.13 26.41 -7.07
N LYS A 409 5.11 25.51 -6.09
CA LYS A 409 5.27 24.07 -6.26
C LYS A 409 3.97 23.32 -6.03
N ILE A 410 3.94 22.09 -6.56
CA ILE A 410 2.94 21.08 -6.26
C ILE A 410 3.59 20.07 -5.31
N TYR A 411 2.98 19.87 -4.15
CA TYR A 411 3.41 18.91 -3.14
C TYR A 411 2.41 17.76 -3.05
N PHE A 412 2.89 16.54 -2.94
CA PHE A 412 2.06 15.38 -2.65
C PHE A 412 2.42 14.85 -1.27
N VAL A 413 1.46 14.86 -0.36
CA VAL A 413 1.63 14.51 1.05
C VAL A 413 0.92 13.19 1.32
N VAL A 414 1.65 12.19 1.80
CA VAL A 414 1.12 10.88 2.21
C VAL A 414 1.35 10.72 3.71
N ALA A 415 0.27 10.57 4.47
CA ALA A 415 0.31 10.22 5.89
C ALA A 415 -0.87 9.30 6.22
N GLY A 416 -0.81 8.62 7.35
CA GLY A 416 -1.86 7.69 7.75
C GLY A 416 -3.26 8.31 7.67
N ALA A 417 -4.25 7.56 7.14
CA ALA A 417 -5.62 8.05 6.98
C ALA A 417 -6.22 8.60 8.29
N GLY A 418 -5.70 8.17 9.44
CA GLY A 418 -6.05 8.69 10.76
C GLY A 418 -5.75 10.18 10.96
N HIS A 419 -4.82 10.74 10.19
CA HIS A 419 -4.46 12.16 10.21
C HIS A 419 -5.37 13.03 9.33
N PHE A 420 -6.16 12.43 8.42
CA PHE A 420 -6.98 13.20 7.47
C PHE A 420 -8.48 12.86 7.52
N ALA A 421 -8.85 11.63 7.89
CA ALA A 421 -10.23 11.19 7.87
C ALA A 421 -11.08 11.77 9.02
N PRO A 422 -10.64 11.82 10.29
CA PRO A 422 -11.44 12.36 11.38
C PRO A 422 -11.72 13.86 11.23
N ASP A 423 -12.78 14.33 11.90
CA ASP A 423 -13.12 15.75 11.90
C ASP A 423 -12.12 16.59 12.71
N ASP A 424 -11.55 16.01 13.79
CA ASP A 424 -10.47 16.57 14.60
C ASP A 424 -9.10 16.13 14.07
N SER A 425 -8.73 16.57 12.89
CA SER A 425 -7.56 16.10 12.14
C SER A 425 -6.76 17.28 11.55
N VAL A 426 -5.67 16.98 10.86
CA VAL A 426 -4.88 17.95 10.07
C VAL A 426 -5.79 18.84 9.21
N VAL A 427 -6.85 18.24 8.61
CA VAL A 427 -7.81 18.99 7.78
C VAL A 427 -8.52 20.08 8.56
N LYS A 428 -8.89 19.81 9.82
CA LYS A 428 -9.49 20.82 10.69
C LYS A 428 -8.51 21.96 10.98
N TYR A 429 -7.28 21.63 11.38
CA TYR A 429 -6.28 22.65 11.73
C TYR A 429 -5.91 23.53 10.54
N LEU A 430 -5.89 22.99 9.31
CA LEU A 430 -5.71 23.78 8.09
C LEU A 430 -6.90 24.71 7.82
N LYS A 431 -8.13 24.26 8.04
CA LYS A 431 -9.34 25.11 7.95
C LYS A 431 -9.34 26.23 9.00
N ASP A 432 -8.94 25.92 10.24
CA ASP A 432 -8.79 26.90 11.33
C ASP A 432 -7.76 27.98 10.98
N LYS A 433 -6.77 27.66 10.15
CA LYS A 433 -5.78 28.59 9.56
C LYS A 433 -6.30 29.32 8.30
N ASN A 434 -7.58 29.23 8.00
CA ASN A 434 -8.29 29.84 6.87
C ASN A 434 -7.90 29.29 5.48
N PHE A 435 -7.32 28.11 5.38
CA PHE A 435 -7.15 27.45 4.08
C PHE A 435 -8.45 26.80 3.61
N LYS A 436 -8.74 26.96 2.32
CA LYS A 436 -9.83 26.23 1.67
C LYS A 436 -9.36 24.80 1.35
N VAL A 437 -9.86 23.82 2.09
CA VAL A 437 -9.55 22.40 1.89
C VAL A 437 -10.68 21.75 1.10
N GLU A 438 -10.36 21.33 -0.11
CA GLU A 438 -11.29 20.64 -1.02
C GLU A 438 -11.18 19.12 -0.81
N ASN A 439 -12.32 18.46 -0.62
CA ASN A 439 -12.39 17.00 -0.59
C ASN A 439 -12.61 16.47 -2.01
N LEU A 440 -11.65 15.72 -2.53
CA LEU A 440 -11.69 15.17 -3.90
C LEU A 440 -12.41 13.80 -3.99
N ASN A 441 -12.86 13.25 -2.88
CA ASN A 441 -13.67 12.01 -2.86
C ASN A 441 -15.18 12.28 -3.06
N ILE A 442 -15.62 13.53 -3.03
CA ILE A 442 -17.01 13.91 -3.23
C ILE A 442 -17.18 14.28 -4.71
N ASN A 443 -17.89 13.45 -5.46
CA ASN A 443 -18.41 13.77 -6.79
C ASN A 443 -19.84 14.28 -6.66
#